data_75d85a73ac30bc480f4c625782a1f19a
#
_entry.id   75d85a73ac30bc480f4c625782a1f19a
#
_cell.length_a   1.000
_cell.length_b   1.000
_cell.length_c   1.000
_cell.angle_alpha   90.00
_cell.angle_beta   90.00
_cell.angle_gamma   90.00
#
_symmetry.space_group_name_H-M   'P 1'
#
loop_
_entity.id
_entity.type
_entity.pdbx_description
1 polymer ?
#
loop_
_entity_poly.entity_id
_entity_poly.type
_entity_poly.pdbx_seq_one_letter_code
_entity_poly.pdbx_strand_id
1 'polypeptide(L)'
;KLLIYGENFGTDASNVKVKIGGKEAIVINVKSTYVYCFVPSGAFSGEIEITVGEGENSVTTTASTAFSYEKKMVVGTLCGYRNNRDDQGWRDGPFDGPEGVKCCGFSDNGRLAFDPLNKDHLYICYDGHKAIQLIDLKNRMLSSPLNINTIPTNRIRSIAFNRKIEGYADEAEYMIVAIDYNGKGDESPSVYIIKRNADGTFDDRSDIQLIAAYKQCNGATIHPINGELYFNSYEKGQVFRLDLVDYFKTIKKGESWDPIVKNNPNTFKQLFTIADPSWEFQIFIHPTGKYAYFGVINNHYFMRSDYDEIKKEFITPYNFVGGYKQSGYKDDVGTEARMNNPCQGVFVKNPDYTGEEEYDFYFVDRLNFCVRKVTPEGIVSTYAGRGASTSLADGNQWGTDDGDLREVARFRDVSGLVYDDAKEIFYVHDQVGHTIRTISMEQEENTAGDENMPEDESTVESNE
;
A
#
# COMPACT_ATOMS: atom_id res chain seq x y z
N LYS A 1 -13.54 28.12 7.19
CA LYS A 1 -14.02 29.49 7.30
C LYS A 1 -13.42 30.13 8.53
N LEU A 2 -12.93 31.39 8.41
CA LEU A 2 -12.27 32.13 9.48
C LEU A 2 -12.92 33.50 9.62
N LEU A 3 -13.13 33.94 10.86
CA LEU A 3 -13.59 35.25 11.20
C LEU A 3 -12.49 35.95 12.01
N ILE A 4 -11.98 37.06 11.47
CA ILE A 4 -10.89 37.85 12.05
C ILE A 4 -11.51 39.15 12.60
N TYR A 5 -11.42 39.35 13.90
CA TYR A 5 -11.88 40.55 14.56
C TYR A 5 -10.79 41.62 14.65
N GLY A 6 -11.15 42.88 14.47
CA GLY A 6 -10.24 44.01 14.56
C GLY A 6 -10.98 45.31 14.34
N GLU A 7 -10.28 46.35 13.93
CA GLU A 7 -10.83 47.68 13.66
C GLU A 7 -10.30 48.25 12.36
N ASN A 8 -11.06 49.15 11.75
CA ASN A 8 -10.66 49.91 10.55
C ASN A 8 -10.50 49.11 9.27
N PHE A 9 -11.15 47.95 9.15
CA PHE A 9 -11.09 47.12 7.93
C PHE A 9 -11.91 47.72 6.75
N GLY A 10 -12.73 48.77 7.00
CA GLY A 10 -13.63 49.27 5.99
C GLY A 10 -14.87 48.40 5.80
N THR A 11 -15.52 48.53 4.63
CA THR A 11 -16.75 47.81 4.30
C THR A 11 -16.70 47.15 2.91
N ASP A 12 -15.59 47.35 2.20
CA ASP A 12 -15.39 46.84 0.85
C ASP A 12 -14.42 45.65 0.86
N ALA A 13 -14.92 44.46 0.54
CA ALA A 13 -14.12 43.25 0.52
C ALA A 13 -13.03 43.24 -0.56
N SER A 14 -13.19 44.01 -1.64
CA SER A 14 -12.18 44.15 -2.69
C SER A 14 -10.91 44.87 -2.25
N ASN A 15 -11.04 45.71 -1.22
CA ASN A 15 -9.94 46.48 -0.64
C ASN A 15 -9.19 45.74 0.50
N VAL A 16 -9.56 44.48 0.79
CA VAL A 16 -8.96 43.75 1.87
C VAL A 16 -8.36 42.45 1.35
N LYS A 17 -7.09 42.24 1.60
CA LYS A 17 -6.39 40.97 1.32
C LYS A 17 -6.02 40.31 2.64
N VAL A 18 -6.15 38.97 2.69
CA VAL A 18 -5.79 38.17 3.85
C VAL A 18 -4.85 37.07 3.41
N LYS A 19 -3.73 36.91 4.11
CA LYS A 19 -2.86 35.74 3.97
C LYS A 19 -2.87 34.94 5.27
N ILE A 20 -2.91 33.62 5.16
CA ILE A 20 -2.88 32.68 6.28
C ILE A 20 -1.76 31.70 6.02
N GLY A 21 -0.71 31.72 6.87
CA GLY A 21 0.49 30.90 6.66
C GLY A 21 1.15 31.19 5.29
N GLY A 22 1.17 32.46 4.86
CA GLY A 22 1.70 32.88 3.58
C GLY A 22 0.81 32.67 2.36
N LYS A 23 -0.32 31.91 2.46
CA LYS A 23 -1.26 31.67 1.36
C LYS A 23 -2.41 32.65 1.35
N GLU A 24 -2.81 33.12 0.16
CA GLU A 24 -3.89 34.08 -0.01
C GLU A 24 -5.25 33.45 0.23
N ALA A 25 -6.05 34.07 1.10
CA ALA A 25 -7.40 33.65 1.48
C ALA A 25 -8.46 34.36 0.65
N ILE A 26 -9.56 33.70 0.36
CA ILE A 26 -10.71 34.32 -0.32
C ILE A 26 -11.52 35.09 0.71
N VAL A 27 -11.50 36.43 0.63
CA VAL A 27 -12.31 37.30 1.46
C VAL A 27 -13.76 37.28 0.97
N ILE A 28 -14.68 36.95 1.88
CA ILE A 28 -16.11 36.80 1.58
C ILE A 28 -16.88 38.07 1.96
N ASN A 29 -16.56 38.62 3.13
CA ASN A 29 -17.27 39.79 3.68
C ASN A 29 -16.34 40.57 4.60
N VAL A 30 -16.52 41.92 4.59
CA VAL A 30 -15.77 42.83 5.44
C VAL A 30 -16.73 43.81 6.09
N LYS A 31 -16.54 44.05 7.37
CA LYS A 31 -17.09 45.20 8.10
C LYS A 31 -15.96 45.89 8.86
N SER A 32 -16.19 47.10 9.29
CA SER A 32 -15.16 47.86 10.00
C SER A 32 -14.52 47.12 11.18
N THR A 33 -15.21 46.15 11.75
CA THR A 33 -14.81 45.39 12.94
C THR A 33 -14.49 43.91 12.71
N TYR A 34 -14.67 43.40 11.49
CA TYR A 34 -14.30 42.03 11.17
C TYR A 34 -14.06 41.79 9.68
N VAL A 35 -13.22 40.79 9.39
CA VAL A 35 -13.05 40.20 8.07
C VAL A 35 -13.46 38.72 8.13
N TYR A 36 -14.32 38.32 7.18
CA TYR A 36 -14.75 36.92 7.03
C TYR A 36 -14.17 36.33 5.75
N CYS A 37 -13.40 35.24 5.85
CA CYS A 37 -12.71 34.63 4.72
C CYS A 37 -12.75 33.09 4.75
N PHE A 38 -12.48 32.47 3.60
CA PHE A 38 -12.17 31.07 3.54
C PHE A 38 -10.68 30.87 3.82
N VAL A 39 -10.34 29.91 4.70
CA VAL A 39 -8.98 29.40 4.83
C VAL A 39 -8.60 28.73 3.52
N PRO A 40 -7.49 29.11 2.88
CA PRO A 40 -7.09 28.51 1.61
C PRO A 40 -6.71 27.05 1.80
N SER A 41 -6.92 26.24 0.76
CA SER A 41 -6.47 24.85 0.74
C SER A 41 -4.94 24.79 0.90
N GLY A 42 -4.46 23.89 1.76
CA GLY A 42 -3.03 23.77 2.08
C GLY A 42 -2.45 24.92 2.91
N ALA A 43 -3.27 25.76 3.54
CA ALA A 43 -2.79 26.67 4.58
C ALA A 43 -2.62 25.89 5.87
N PHE A 44 -1.38 25.82 6.35
CA PHE A 44 -1.00 25.25 7.64
C PHE A 44 -0.91 26.35 8.72
N SER A 45 -0.51 25.96 9.92
CA SER A 45 -0.31 26.90 11.02
C SER A 45 0.66 28.02 10.61
N GLY A 46 0.34 29.26 10.96
CA GLY A 46 1.13 30.41 10.62
C GLY A 46 0.46 31.73 10.93
N GLU A 47 1.14 32.82 10.62
CA GLU A 47 0.63 34.17 10.83
C GLU A 47 -0.56 34.48 9.92
N ILE A 48 -1.46 35.31 10.41
CA ILE A 48 -2.57 35.87 9.64
C ILE A 48 -2.22 37.33 9.34
N GLU A 49 -1.90 37.61 8.09
CA GLU A 49 -1.65 38.97 7.61
C GLU A 49 -2.87 39.53 6.97
N ILE A 50 -3.23 40.77 7.31
CA ILE A 50 -4.35 41.50 6.75
C ILE A 50 -3.81 42.79 6.12
N THR A 51 -4.09 43.01 4.84
CA THR A 51 -3.73 44.21 4.12
C THR A 51 -5.03 44.94 3.73
N VAL A 52 -5.15 46.20 4.10
CA VAL A 52 -6.28 47.08 3.75
C VAL A 52 -5.77 48.19 2.84
N GLY A 53 -6.45 48.42 1.71
CA GLY A 53 -6.08 49.41 0.71
C GLY A 53 -5.24 48.84 -0.44
N GLU A 54 -4.88 49.71 -1.40
CA GLU A 54 -4.11 49.34 -2.58
C GLU A 54 -2.89 50.27 -2.77
N GLY A 55 -1.81 49.72 -3.36
CA GLY A 55 -0.59 50.44 -3.70
C GLY A 55 0.09 51.10 -2.50
N GLU A 56 0.58 52.34 -2.67
CA GLU A 56 1.30 53.06 -1.61
C GLU A 56 0.42 53.44 -0.39
N ASN A 57 -0.87 53.37 -0.50
CA ASN A 57 -1.82 53.65 0.59
C ASN A 57 -2.29 52.39 1.32
N SER A 58 -1.73 51.24 1.04
CA SER A 58 -2.07 50.01 1.74
C SER A 58 -1.41 49.94 3.12
N VAL A 59 -2.13 49.39 4.09
CA VAL A 59 -1.63 49.10 5.44
C VAL A 59 -1.76 47.63 5.70
N THR A 60 -0.64 46.99 6.06
CA THR A 60 -0.60 45.60 6.43
C THR A 60 -0.39 45.46 7.93
N THR A 61 -1.15 44.56 8.54
CA THR A 61 -1.01 44.21 9.96
C THR A 61 -1.09 42.70 10.13
N THR A 62 -0.50 42.17 11.20
CA THR A 62 -0.57 40.76 11.57
C THR A 62 -1.52 40.60 12.74
N ALA A 63 -2.37 39.61 12.71
CA ALA A 63 -3.26 39.29 13.82
C ALA A 63 -2.47 38.89 15.07
N SER A 64 -2.96 39.25 16.23
CA SER A 64 -2.33 38.96 17.51
C SER A 64 -2.26 37.45 17.84
N THR A 65 -3.07 36.67 17.16
CA THR A 65 -3.10 35.19 17.30
C THR A 65 -2.86 34.56 15.93
N ALA A 66 -1.88 33.69 15.85
CA ALA A 66 -1.60 32.91 14.64
C ALA A 66 -2.72 31.89 14.39
N PHE A 67 -2.91 31.54 13.13
CA PHE A 67 -3.77 30.43 12.74
C PHE A 67 -3.08 29.12 13.18
N SER A 68 -3.83 28.28 13.90
CA SER A 68 -3.37 26.94 14.27
C SER A 68 -4.15 25.92 13.49
N TYR A 69 -3.41 25.03 12.80
CA TYR A 69 -3.96 23.91 12.05
C TYR A 69 -3.37 22.61 12.58
N GLU A 70 -4.23 21.69 12.94
CA GLU A 70 -3.84 20.33 13.32
C GLU A 70 -3.83 19.46 12.07
N LYS A 71 -2.63 18.97 11.70
CA LYS A 71 -2.45 18.04 10.58
C LYS A 71 -3.25 16.76 10.81
N LYS A 72 -3.85 16.25 9.76
CA LYS A 72 -4.64 15.03 9.79
C LYS A 72 -4.04 13.96 8.87
N MET A 73 -4.37 12.71 9.18
CA MET A 73 -4.16 11.62 8.23
C MET A 73 -5.14 11.78 7.06
N VAL A 74 -4.61 11.67 5.84
CA VAL A 74 -5.39 11.82 4.60
C VAL A 74 -5.04 10.73 3.60
N VAL A 75 -5.96 10.48 2.69
CA VAL A 75 -5.69 9.70 1.48
C VAL A 75 -5.25 10.64 0.37
N GLY A 76 -4.15 10.29 -0.30
CA GLY A 76 -3.66 10.98 -1.49
C GLY A 76 -3.44 10.02 -2.64
N THR A 77 -3.23 10.52 -3.85
CA THR A 77 -2.83 9.74 -5.02
C THR A 77 -1.35 9.97 -5.32
N LEU A 78 -0.54 8.92 -5.23
CA LEU A 78 0.88 8.99 -5.51
C LEU A 78 1.15 9.05 -7.02
N CYS A 79 0.58 8.12 -7.77
CA CYS A 79 0.79 8.00 -9.22
C CYS A 79 -0.28 7.13 -9.88
N GLY A 80 -0.29 7.13 -11.20
CA GLY A 80 -1.22 6.34 -12.01
C GLY A 80 -2.45 7.13 -12.46
N TYR A 81 -3.36 6.48 -13.15
CA TYR A 81 -4.53 7.13 -13.73
C TYR A 81 -5.71 7.12 -12.79
N ARG A 82 -6.41 8.24 -12.75
CA ARG A 82 -7.73 8.33 -12.14
C ARG A 82 -8.80 8.21 -13.22
N ASN A 83 -9.81 7.38 -12.99
CA ASN A 83 -11.09 7.41 -13.71
C ASN A 83 -11.10 7.14 -15.21
N ASN A 84 -10.09 6.50 -15.79
CA ASN A 84 -10.12 6.25 -17.21
C ASN A 84 -10.27 4.77 -17.54
N ARG A 85 -11.49 4.39 -17.93
CA ARG A 85 -11.79 3.01 -18.37
C ARG A 85 -11.18 2.63 -19.72
N ASP A 86 -10.86 3.64 -20.54
CA ASP A 86 -10.38 3.44 -21.91
C ASP A 86 -8.86 3.26 -21.97
N ASP A 87 -8.15 3.64 -20.91
CA ASP A 87 -6.71 3.46 -20.75
C ASP A 87 -6.45 2.29 -19.81
N GLN A 88 -6.69 1.11 -20.29
CA GLN A 88 -6.51 -0.09 -19.51
C GLN A 88 -5.03 -0.38 -19.25
N GLY A 89 -4.58 0.02 -18.07
CA GLY A 89 -3.61 -0.80 -17.46
C GLY A 89 -2.19 -0.38 -17.53
N TRP A 90 -1.45 -1.34 -17.72
CA TRP A 90 -0.01 -1.47 -17.68
C TRP A 90 0.74 -0.46 -18.55
N ARG A 91 1.46 0.45 -17.92
CA ARG A 91 2.37 1.37 -18.61
C ARG A 91 3.51 1.78 -17.71
N ASP A 92 4.73 1.49 -18.13
CA ASP A 92 5.93 2.02 -17.49
C ASP A 92 6.11 3.51 -17.84
N GLY A 93 6.73 4.26 -16.94
CA GLY A 93 7.01 5.68 -17.12
C GLY A 93 7.12 6.45 -15.81
N PRO A 94 7.41 7.77 -15.88
CA PRO A 94 7.47 8.61 -14.69
C PRO A 94 6.10 8.74 -14.03
N PHE A 95 6.09 9.03 -12.73
CA PHE A 95 4.83 9.28 -12.00
C PHE A 95 4.14 10.51 -12.54
N ASP A 96 4.93 11.56 -12.74
CA ASP A 96 4.47 12.85 -13.22
C ASP A 96 5.02 13.08 -14.64
N GLY A 97 4.17 13.60 -15.49
CA GLY A 97 4.52 13.98 -16.85
C GLY A 97 4.07 15.40 -17.15
N PRO A 98 4.29 15.87 -18.37
CA PRO A 98 3.75 17.15 -18.81
C PRO A 98 2.24 17.20 -18.58
N GLU A 99 1.72 18.37 -18.32
CA GLU A 99 0.31 18.58 -18.05
C GLU A 99 -0.60 17.85 -19.06
N GLY A 100 -1.53 17.03 -18.55
CA GLY A 100 -2.45 16.23 -19.35
C GLY A 100 -1.86 14.93 -19.95
N VAL A 101 -0.56 14.63 -19.76
CA VAL A 101 0.05 13.37 -20.20
C VAL A 101 -0.02 12.33 -19.09
N LYS A 102 -0.60 11.19 -19.39
CA LYS A 102 -0.62 10.02 -18.52
C LYS A 102 0.72 9.27 -18.64
N CYS A 103 1.44 9.12 -17.56
CA CYS A 103 2.82 8.67 -17.59
C CYS A 103 2.99 7.21 -17.20
N CYS A 104 2.29 6.75 -16.17
CA CYS A 104 2.36 5.36 -15.73
C CYS A 104 0.98 4.79 -15.45
N GLY A 105 0.86 3.47 -15.38
CA GLY A 105 -0.39 2.79 -15.09
C GLY A 105 -0.20 1.39 -14.56
N PHE A 106 -1.17 0.93 -13.78
CA PHE A 106 -1.18 -0.33 -13.07
C PHE A 106 -2.28 -1.25 -13.63
N SER A 107 -2.08 -2.55 -13.49
CA SER A 107 -3.08 -3.55 -13.88
C SER A 107 -4.00 -3.92 -12.72
N ASP A 108 -4.89 -4.86 -12.97
CA ASP A 108 -5.88 -5.33 -12.01
C ASP A 108 -5.27 -6.26 -10.95
N ASN A 109 -5.87 -6.26 -9.76
CA ASN A 109 -5.64 -7.23 -8.70
C ASN A 109 -4.16 -7.42 -8.30
N GLY A 110 -3.49 -6.30 -7.98
CA GLY A 110 -2.08 -6.26 -7.61
C GLY A 110 -1.82 -6.57 -6.13
N ARG A 111 -0.61 -7.09 -5.86
CA ARG A 111 -0.06 -7.27 -4.51
C ARG A 111 1.26 -6.55 -4.41
N LEU A 112 1.44 -5.85 -3.32
CA LEU A 112 2.59 -4.98 -3.07
C LEU A 112 3.60 -5.65 -2.12
N ALA A 113 4.88 -5.38 -2.33
CA ALA A 113 5.94 -5.79 -1.41
C ALA A 113 7.11 -4.80 -1.47
N PHE A 114 7.54 -4.28 -0.32
CA PHE A 114 8.76 -3.50 -0.24
C PHE A 114 10.00 -4.39 -0.38
N ASP A 115 11.03 -3.86 -1.03
CA ASP A 115 12.38 -4.41 -0.94
C ASP A 115 12.91 -4.18 0.48
N PRO A 116 13.24 -5.23 1.25
CA PRO A 116 13.74 -5.05 2.61
C PRO A 116 15.07 -4.26 2.69
N LEU A 117 15.88 -4.30 1.63
CA LEU A 117 17.17 -3.61 1.57
C LEU A 117 17.06 -2.17 1.04
N ASN A 118 15.96 -1.84 0.36
CA ASN A 118 15.73 -0.51 -0.19
C ASN A 118 14.25 -0.13 -0.14
N LYS A 119 13.84 0.57 0.88
CA LYS A 119 12.44 0.99 1.07
C LYS A 119 11.92 1.99 0.03
N ASP A 120 12.79 2.54 -0.82
CA ASP A 120 12.36 3.31 -1.98
C ASP A 120 11.94 2.43 -3.17
N HIS A 121 12.19 1.12 -3.10
CA HIS A 121 11.75 0.13 -4.08
C HIS A 121 10.50 -0.62 -3.58
N LEU A 122 9.39 -0.39 -4.24
CA LEU A 122 8.12 -1.08 -3.98
C LEU A 122 7.76 -1.92 -5.21
N TYR A 123 7.72 -3.24 -5.06
CA TYR A 123 7.32 -4.15 -6.13
C TYR A 123 5.82 -4.39 -6.11
N ILE A 124 5.25 -4.55 -7.31
CA ILE A 124 3.86 -4.97 -7.50
C ILE A 124 3.79 -6.13 -8.49
N CYS A 125 3.07 -7.19 -8.12
CA CYS A 125 2.73 -8.30 -8.99
C CYS A 125 1.21 -8.39 -9.19
N TYR A 126 0.76 -9.10 -10.22
CA TYR A 126 -0.65 -9.09 -10.63
C TYR A 126 -1.20 -10.48 -10.91
N ASP A 127 -2.49 -10.61 -10.59
CA ASP A 127 -3.30 -11.74 -11.02
C ASP A 127 -3.82 -11.53 -12.45
N GLY A 128 -3.07 -11.91 -13.42
CA GLY A 128 -3.42 -11.75 -14.84
C GLY A 128 -2.31 -11.20 -15.71
N HIS A 129 -1.24 -10.71 -15.10
CA HIS A 129 -0.03 -10.30 -15.80
C HIS A 129 1.19 -11.13 -15.38
N LYS A 130 2.08 -11.35 -16.33
CA LYS A 130 3.27 -12.19 -16.19
C LYS A 130 4.52 -11.37 -15.85
N ALA A 131 4.36 -10.29 -15.11
CA ALA A 131 5.47 -9.41 -14.80
C ALA A 131 5.34 -8.84 -13.39
N ILE A 132 6.46 -8.39 -12.86
CA ILE A 132 6.56 -7.61 -11.63
C ILE A 132 7.04 -6.22 -12.02
N GLN A 133 6.26 -5.20 -11.65
CA GLN A 133 6.68 -3.82 -11.80
C GLN A 133 7.41 -3.35 -10.54
N LEU A 134 8.37 -2.47 -10.76
CA LEU A 134 9.09 -1.73 -9.73
C LEU A 134 8.59 -0.28 -9.71
N ILE A 135 8.04 0.12 -8.59
CA ILE A 135 7.67 1.49 -8.24
C ILE A 135 8.88 2.08 -7.50
N ASP A 136 9.70 2.85 -8.20
CA ASP A 136 10.84 3.56 -7.62
C ASP A 136 10.34 4.89 -7.03
N LEU A 137 10.18 4.90 -5.72
CA LEU A 137 9.62 6.03 -4.98
C LEU A 137 10.57 7.25 -4.99
N LYS A 138 11.88 6.99 -4.98
CA LYS A 138 12.91 8.05 -4.98
C LYS A 138 13.00 8.75 -6.33
N ASN A 139 13.07 7.97 -7.40
CA ASN A 139 13.21 8.51 -8.76
C ASN A 139 11.85 8.81 -9.41
N ARG A 140 10.73 8.51 -8.72
CA ARG A 140 9.35 8.70 -9.19
C ARG A 140 9.10 8.05 -10.56
N MET A 141 9.50 6.77 -10.68
CA MET A 141 9.46 6.01 -11.93
C MET A 141 8.82 4.64 -11.72
N LEU A 142 7.99 4.22 -12.67
CA LEU A 142 7.46 2.86 -12.78
C LEU A 142 8.16 2.14 -13.92
N SER A 143 8.65 0.93 -13.68
CA SER A 143 9.31 0.07 -14.67
C SER A 143 8.94 -1.39 -14.49
N SER A 144 9.16 -2.21 -15.52
CA SER A 144 8.87 -3.66 -15.54
C SER A 144 10.15 -4.48 -15.68
N PRO A 145 11.01 -4.53 -14.65
CA PRO A 145 12.29 -5.22 -14.72
C PRO A 145 12.17 -6.74 -14.85
N LEU A 146 11.11 -7.33 -14.27
CA LEU A 146 10.81 -8.75 -14.36
C LEU A 146 9.53 -8.95 -15.18
N ASN A 147 9.66 -9.44 -16.40
CA ASN A 147 8.56 -9.56 -17.37
C ASN A 147 8.30 -11.02 -17.78
N ILE A 148 7.35 -11.20 -18.70
CA ILE A 148 6.90 -12.52 -19.18
C ILE A 148 8.04 -13.44 -19.69
N ASN A 149 9.10 -12.87 -20.21
CA ASN A 149 10.22 -13.65 -20.74
C ASN A 149 11.16 -14.12 -19.62
N THR A 150 11.05 -13.48 -18.45
CA THR A 150 11.88 -13.75 -17.27
C THR A 150 11.23 -14.81 -16.39
N ILE A 151 9.95 -14.68 -16.04
CA ILE A 151 9.25 -15.62 -15.17
C ILE A 151 8.25 -16.44 -15.98
N PRO A 152 8.47 -17.76 -16.14
CA PRO A 152 7.61 -18.63 -16.96
C PRO A 152 6.29 -18.94 -16.23
N THR A 153 5.38 -17.98 -16.21
CA THR A 153 4.10 -18.10 -15.50
C THR A 153 2.98 -17.34 -16.22
N ASN A 154 1.75 -17.57 -15.76
CA ASN A 154 0.56 -16.83 -16.18
C ASN A 154 0.05 -15.85 -15.14
N ARG A 155 0.32 -16.10 -13.86
CA ARG A 155 -0.19 -15.33 -12.74
C ARG A 155 0.82 -15.30 -11.61
N ILE A 156 1.07 -14.13 -11.08
CA ILE A 156 1.97 -13.92 -9.94
C ILE A 156 1.12 -13.43 -8.76
N ARG A 157 1.05 -14.21 -7.70
CA ARG A 157 0.09 -14.02 -6.61
C ARG A 157 0.64 -13.34 -5.37
N SER A 158 1.93 -13.47 -5.11
CA SER A 158 2.60 -12.78 -4.00
C SER A 158 4.09 -12.68 -4.22
N ILE A 159 4.70 -11.72 -3.54
CA ILE A 159 6.13 -11.50 -3.46
C ILE A 159 6.53 -11.53 -1.99
N ALA A 160 7.61 -12.23 -1.68
CA ALA A 160 8.28 -12.20 -0.39
C ALA A 160 9.80 -12.18 -0.59
N PHE A 161 10.56 -11.97 0.47
CA PHE A 161 12.02 -11.99 0.43
C PHE A 161 12.55 -12.89 1.54
N ASN A 162 13.67 -13.59 1.28
CA ASN A 162 14.26 -14.44 2.28
C ASN A 162 14.86 -13.64 3.44
N ARG A 163 14.85 -14.24 4.62
CA ARG A 163 15.67 -13.80 5.75
C ARG A 163 17.08 -14.34 5.60
N LYS A 164 18.04 -13.69 6.26
CA LYS A 164 19.42 -14.22 6.31
C LYS A 164 19.42 -15.67 6.83
N ILE A 165 20.10 -16.53 6.11
CA ILE A 165 20.35 -17.94 6.48
C ILE A 165 21.86 -18.11 6.59
N GLU A 166 22.36 -18.23 7.81
CA GLU A 166 23.79 -18.24 8.10
C GLU A 166 24.53 -19.30 7.29
N GLY A 167 25.56 -18.87 6.56
CA GLY A 167 26.38 -19.71 5.67
C GLY A 167 25.71 -20.08 4.33
N TYR A 168 24.51 -19.59 4.01
CA TYR A 168 23.78 -19.96 2.80
C TYR A 168 23.21 -18.79 2.00
N ALA A 169 22.57 -17.82 2.64
CA ALA A 169 21.96 -16.69 1.96
C ALA A 169 21.99 -15.44 2.84
N ASP A 170 22.24 -14.28 2.23
CA ASP A 170 22.14 -13.00 2.91
C ASP A 170 20.67 -12.53 3.01
N GLU A 171 20.43 -11.51 3.82
CA GLU A 171 19.11 -10.90 3.97
C GLU A 171 18.62 -10.37 2.62
N ALA A 172 17.40 -10.78 2.23
CA ALA A 172 16.76 -10.40 0.96
C ALA A 172 17.66 -10.58 -0.28
N GLU A 173 18.55 -11.57 -0.26
CA GLU A 173 19.33 -11.98 -1.44
C GLU A 173 18.43 -12.58 -2.52
N TYR A 174 17.28 -13.12 -2.11
CA TYR A 174 16.34 -13.76 -3.01
C TYR A 174 14.91 -13.19 -2.85
N MET A 175 14.29 -12.94 -3.98
CA MET A 175 12.84 -12.70 -4.08
C MET A 175 12.14 -14.06 -4.25
N ILE A 176 11.05 -14.27 -3.54
CA ILE A 176 10.23 -15.49 -3.57
C ILE A 176 8.87 -15.13 -4.13
N VAL A 177 8.44 -15.85 -5.17
CA VAL A 177 7.27 -15.51 -5.96
C VAL A 177 6.30 -16.68 -5.99
N ALA A 178 5.09 -16.47 -5.49
CA ALA A 178 4.00 -17.45 -5.58
C ALA A 178 3.31 -17.40 -6.94
N ILE A 179 3.07 -18.55 -7.52
CA ILE A 179 2.55 -18.71 -8.88
C ILE A 179 1.26 -19.52 -8.87
N ASP A 180 0.26 -18.96 -9.53
CA ASP A 180 -0.99 -19.66 -9.87
C ASP A 180 -1.00 -19.92 -11.37
N TYR A 181 -0.51 -21.06 -11.78
CA TYR A 181 -0.44 -21.45 -13.18
C TYR A 181 -1.62 -22.34 -13.56
N ASN A 182 -2.45 -21.89 -14.48
CA ASN A 182 -3.61 -22.63 -14.98
C ASN A 182 -3.24 -23.76 -15.97
N GLY A 183 -2.02 -24.26 -15.95
CA GLY A 183 -1.62 -25.43 -16.72
C GLY A 183 -2.20 -26.72 -16.17
N LYS A 184 -2.79 -27.55 -17.01
CA LYS A 184 -3.18 -28.91 -16.63
C LYS A 184 -1.91 -29.77 -16.65
N GLY A 185 -1.49 -30.29 -15.53
CA GLY A 185 -0.43 -31.27 -15.45
C GLY A 185 0.40 -31.15 -14.17
N ASP A 186 1.08 -32.23 -13.93
CA ASP A 186 1.84 -32.50 -12.71
C ASP A 186 3.13 -31.65 -12.59
N GLU A 187 3.40 -30.71 -13.49
CA GLU A 187 4.62 -29.90 -13.51
C GLU A 187 4.33 -28.39 -13.33
N SER A 188 3.12 -28.01 -12.93
CA SER A 188 2.75 -26.61 -12.76
C SER A 188 3.61 -25.94 -11.68
N PRO A 189 4.29 -24.83 -11.99
CA PRO A 189 5.10 -24.12 -11.00
C PRO A 189 4.20 -23.56 -9.89
N SER A 190 4.74 -23.58 -8.68
CA SER A 190 4.05 -23.05 -7.48
C SER A 190 4.81 -21.89 -6.85
N VAL A 191 6.13 -22.05 -6.67
CA VAL A 191 6.98 -21.02 -6.08
C VAL A 191 8.31 -20.97 -6.81
N TYR A 192 8.68 -19.80 -7.29
CA TYR A 192 10.02 -19.50 -7.77
C TYR A 192 10.82 -18.73 -6.74
N ILE A 193 12.13 -18.92 -6.77
CA ILE A 193 13.13 -18.09 -6.09
C ILE A 193 13.98 -17.38 -7.14
N ILE A 194 14.17 -16.08 -6.98
CA ILE A 194 14.86 -15.21 -7.94
C ILE A 194 16.03 -14.56 -7.23
N LYS A 195 17.23 -14.79 -7.71
CA LYS A 195 18.45 -14.25 -7.10
C LYS A 195 18.65 -12.79 -7.45
N ARG A 196 18.98 -11.98 -6.46
CA ARG A 196 19.37 -10.57 -6.65
C ARG A 196 20.68 -10.49 -7.42
N ASN A 197 20.76 -9.60 -8.40
CA ASN A 197 21.97 -9.32 -9.14
C ASN A 197 23.04 -8.67 -8.26
N ALA A 198 24.29 -8.72 -8.67
CA ALA A 198 25.40 -8.10 -7.93
C ALA A 198 25.28 -6.57 -7.77
N ASP A 199 24.55 -5.92 -8.66
CA ASP A 199 24.25 -4.48 -8.58
C ASP A 199 23.04 -4.14 -7.69
N GLY A 200 22.45 -5.14 -7.01
CA GLY A 200 21.33 -4.98 -6.10
C GLY A 200 19.95 -5.02 -6.77
N THR A 201 19.87 -5.24 -8.08
CA THR A 201 18.61 -5.27 -8.83
C THR A 201 18.02 -6.68 -8.95
N PHE A 202 16.75 -6.73 -9.36
CA PHE A 202 16.10 -7.92 -9.91
C PHE A 202 15.62 -7.56 -11.31
N ASP A 203 16.10 -8.29 -12.32
CA ASP A 203 15.74 -8.07 -13.73
C ASP A 203 15.94 -9.36 -14.56
N ASP A 204 15.98 -9.24 -15.88
CA ASP A 204 16.12 -10.36 -16.82
C ASP A 204 17.47 -11.10 -16.73
N ARG A 205 18.47 -10.54 -16.01
CA ARG A 205 19.76 -11.18 -15.71
C ARG A 205 19.71 -12.05 -14.45
N SER A 206 18.66 -11.92 -13.66
CA SER A 206 18.52 -12.64 -12.38
C SER A 206 18.38 -14.15 -12.61
N ASP A 207 19.10 -14.96 -11.81
CA ASP A 207 18.90 -16.40 -11.81
C ASP A 207 17.56 -16.76 -11.16
N ILE A 208 16.75 -17.57 -11.87
CA ILE A 208 15.41 -17.96 -11.45
C ILE A 208 15.34 -19.48 -11.33
N GLN A 209 14.99 -19.96 -10.14
CA GLN A 209 14.88 -21.38 -9.85
C GLN A 209 13.49 -21.74 -9.36
N LEU A 210 12.96 -22.86 -9.84
CA LEU A 210 11.71 -23.42 -9.35
C LEU A 210 11.99 -24.21 -8.05
N ILE A 211 11.39 -23.77 -6.95
CA ILE A 211 11.59 -24.44 -5.65
C ILE A 211 10.39 -25.27 -5.19
N ALA A 212 9.19 -24.99 -5.70
CA ALA A 212 8.00 -25.80 -5.46
C ALA A 212 7.13 -25.91 -6.72
N ALA A 213 6.61 -27.12 -6.99
CA ALA A 213 5.73 -27.43 -8.12
C ALA A 213 4.53 -28.28 -7.68
N TYR A 214 3.56 -28.45 -8.56
CA TYR A 214 2.33 -29.25 -8.39
C TYR A 214 1.27 -28.65 -7.46
N LYS A 215 1.36 -27.38 -7.14
CA LYS A 215 0.36 -26.67 -6.35
C LYS A 215 0.01 -25.35 -7.02
N GLN A 216 -1.24 -25.04 -7.06
CA GLN A 216 -1.69 -23.69 -7.46
C GLN A 216 -1.60 -22.82 -6.22
N CYS A 217 -0.62 -21.93 -6.18
CA CYS A 217 -0.25 -21.19 -4.98
C CYS A 217 -0.75 -19.74 -5.06
N ASN A 218 -1.56 -19.32 -4.09
CA ASN A 218 -2.00 -17.92 -4.00
C ASN A 218 -1.16 -17.07 -3.05
N GLY A 219 -0.39 -17.67 -2.17
CA GLY A 219 0.41 -16.96 -1.20
C GLY A 219 1.63 -17.77 -0.77
N ALA A 220 2.77 -17.10 -0.83
CA ALA A 220 4.01 -17.57 -0.23
C ALA A 220 4.56 -16.47 0.64
N THR A 221 5.02 -16.80 1.83
CA THR A 221 5.54 -15.84 2.81
C THR A 221 6.67 -16.47 3.60
N ILE A 222 7.54 -15.62 4.15
CA ILE A 222 8.69 -16.02 4.96
C ILE A 222 8.43 -15.72 6.43
N HIS A 223 8.71 -16.69 7.28
CA HIS A 223 8.65 -16.47 8.72
C HIS A 223 9.70 -15.44 9.14
N PRO A 224 9.31 -14.34 9.82
CA PRO A 224 10.19 -13.19 10.04
C PRO A 224 11.37 -13.50 10.98
N ILE A 225 11.31 -14.56 11.78
CA ILE A 225 12.33 -14.89 12.76
C ILE A 225 13.23 -16.04 12.30
N ASN A 226 12.65 -17.15 11.79
CA ASN A 226 13.42 -18.35 11.46
C ASN A 226 13.68 -18.55 9.97
N GLY A 227 13.08 -17.73 9.09
CA GLY A 227 13.32 -17.74 7.65
C GLY A 227 12.67 -18.90 6.89
N GLU A 228 11.82 -19.69 7.51
CA GLU A 228 11.08 -20.76 6.84
C GLU A 228 10.07 -20.23 5.85
N LEU A 229 9.91 -20.92 4.73
CA LEU A 229 8.91 -20.58 3.72
C LEU A 229 7.59 -21.30 4.02
N TYR A 230 6.50 -20.53 4.05
CA TYR A 230 5.13 -21.04 4.11
C TYR A 230 4.41 -20.69 2.80
N PHE A 231 3.72 -21.67 2.24
CA PHE A 231 2.94 -21.48 1.00
C PHE A 231 1.71 -22.40 0.99
N ASN A 232 0.78 -22.11 0.10
CA ASN A 232 -0.49 -22.82 0.05
C ASN A 232 -0.74 -23.54 -1.26
N SER A 233 -1.69 -24.48 -1.23
CA SER A 233 -2.40 -24.98 -2.40
C SER A 233 -3.89 -24.64 -2.25
N TYR A 234 -4.41 -23.71 -3.02
CA TYR A 234 -5.81 -23.30 -2.89
C TYR A 234 -6.78 -24.40 -3.37
N GLU A 235 -6.40 -25.24 -4.34
CA GLU A 235 -7.27 -26.32 -4.83
C GLU A 235 -7.72 -27.28 -3.72
N LYS A 236 -6.86 -27.53 -2.75
CA LYS A 236 -7.12 -28.47 -1.65
C LYS A 236 -7.06 -27.81 -0.27
N GLY A 237 -6.87 -26.50 -0.21
CA GLY A 237 -6.77 -25.76 1.05
C GLY A 237 -5.54 -26.11 1.90
N GLN A 238 -4.54 -26.76 1.32
CA GLN A 238 -3.36 -27.23 2.05
C GLN A 238 -2.40 -26.07 2.34
N VAL A 239 -1.76 -26.10 3.50
CA VAL A 239 -0.64 -25.21 3.87
C VAL A 239 0.60 -26.04 4.08
N PHE A 240 1.69 -25.63 3.45
CA PHE A 240 2.99 -26.30 3.49
C PHE A 240 4.04 -25.40 4.14
N ARG A 241 5.00 -26.04 4.79
CA ARG A 241 6.24 -25.45 5.27
C ARG A 241 7.40 -26.06 4.50
N LEU A 242 8.34 -25.22 4.09
CA LEU A 242 9.65 -25.61 3.54
C LEU A 242 10.76 -24.91 4.34
N ASP A 243 11.69 -25.69 4.88
CA ASP A 243 12.94 -25.14 5.40
C ASP A 243 13.87 -24.80 4.23
N LEU A 244 14.10 -23.51 3.98
CA LEU A 244 14.97 -23.05 2.91
C LEU A 244 16.43 -23.46 3.10
N VAL A 245 16.86 -23.78 4.33
CA VAL A 245 18.19 -24.34 4.59
C VAL A 245 18.40 -25.64 3.82
N ASP A 246 17.38 -26.49 3.72
CA ASP A 246 17.48 -27.76 2.99
C ASP A 246 17.65 -27.52 1.48
N TYR A 247 16.94 -26.54 0.93
CA TYR A 247 17.13 -26.10 -0.45
C TYR A 247 18.57 -25.63 -0.70
N PHE A 248 19.05 -24.67 0.08
CA PHE A 248 20.38 -24.10 -0.10
C PHE A 248 21.52 -25.12 0.16
N LYS A 249 21.35 -26.03 1.11
CA LYS A 249 22.31 -27.13 1.33
C LYS A 249 22.43 -28.04 0.12
N THR A 250 21.30 -28.38 -0.50
CA THR A 250 21.25 -29.22 -1.70
C THR A 250 22.01 -28.57 -2.85
N ILE A 251 21.70 -27.30 -3.14
CA ILE A 251 22.36 -26.57 -4.22
C ILE A 251 23.85 -26.35 -3.95
N LYS A 252 24.23 -26.04 -2.71
CA LYS A 252 25.64 -25.82 -2.34
C LYS A 252 26.50 -27.07 -2.52
N LYS A 253 25.90 -28.25 -2.41
CA LYS A 253 26.59 -29.54 -2.71
C LYS A 253 26.66 -29.83 -4.20
N GLY A 254 26.04 -29.03 -5.07
CA GLY A 254 25.91 -29.33 -6.49
C GLY A 254 24.90 -30.42 -6.81
N GLU A 255 24.03 -30.75 -5.88
CA GLU A 255 22.95 -31.73 -6.04
C GLU A 255 21.71 -31.05 -6.69
N SER A 256 20.91 -31.84 -7.41
CA SER A 256 19.67 -31.40 -8.01
C SER A 256 18.57 -31.24 -6.94
N TRP A 257 17.85 -30.12 -6.98
CA TRP A 257 16.66 -29.93 -6.17
C TRP A 257 15.43 -30.56 -6.86
N ASP A 258 14.63 -31.34 -6.11
CA ASP A 258 13.32 -31.83 -6.57
C ASP A 258 12.22 -30.87 -6.12
N PRO A 259 11.61 -30.07 -7.01
CA PRO A 259 10.59 -29.09 -6.65
C PRO A 259 9.22 -29.71 -6.42
N ILE A 260 9.05 -31.02 -6.65
CA ILE A 260 7.74 -31.66 -6.57
C ILE A 260 7.22 -31.70 -5.14
N VAL A 261 6.14 -30.95 -4.89
CA VAL A 261 5.52 -30.88 -3.56
C VAL A 261 4.77 -32.17 -3.25
N LYS A 262 5.45 -33.04 -2.52
CA LYS A 262 4.83 -34.23 -1.89
C LYS A 262 4.88 -34.02 -0.38
N ASN A 263 3.84 -34.45 0.32
CA ASN A 263 3.88 -34.41 1.79
C ASN A 263 5.04 -35.27 2.30
N ASN A 264 6.13 -34.59 2.59
CA ASN A 264 7.36 -35.14 3.10
C ASN A 264 7.82 -34.30 4.29
N PRO A 265 7.81 -34.83 5.53
CA PRO A 265 8.16 -34.05 6.72
C PRO A 265 9.60 -33.50 6.71
N ASN A 266 10.46 -34.02 5.85
CA ASN A 266 11.84 -33.58 5.73
C ASN A 266 12.05 -32.49 4.68
N THR A 267 11.08 -32.28 3.77
CA THR A 267 11.20 -31.28 2.69
C THR A 267 9.97 -30.37 2.63
N PHE A 268 8.82 -30.92 2.22
CA PHE A 268 7.56 -30.20 2.10
C PHE A 268 6.57 -30.73 3.14
N LYS A 269 6.62 -30.19 4.34
CA LYS A 269 5.71 -30.61 5.41
C LYS A 269 4.34 -29.97 5.22
N GLN A 270 3.32 -30.79 4.98
CA GLN A 270 1.95 -30.31 5.08
C GLN A 270 1.58 -30.14 6.56
N LEU A 271 1.15 -28.94 6.94
CA LEU A 271 0.80 -28.62 8.32
C LEU A 271 -0.67 -28.93 8.61
N PHE A 272 -1.55 -28.36 7.80
CA PHE A 272 -2.99 -28.50 7.94
C PHE A 272 -3.69 -28.22 6.60
N THR A 273 -5.00 -28.40 6.60
CA THR A 273 -5.87 -28.06 5.48
C THR A 273 -6.95 -27.12 5.97
N ILE A 274 -7.12 -25.97 5.30
CA ILE A 274 -8.26 -25.09 5.52
C ILE A 274 -9.49 -25.73 4.93
N ALA A 275 -10.62 -25.71 5.66
CA ALA A 275 -11.84 -26.45 5.31
C ALA A 275 -12.54 -25.99 4.02
N ASP A 276 -12.08 -24.91 3.41
CA ASP A 276 -12.60 -24.34 2.17
C ASP A 276 -11.58 -24.49 1.03
N PRO A 277 -11.47 -25.67 0.40
CA PRO A 277 -10.65 -25.86 -0.78
C PRO A 277 -11.19 -25.04 -1.96
N SER A 278 -10.37 -24.79 -2.95
CA SER A 278 -10.70 -23.99 -4.15
C SER A 278 -10.92 -22.50 -3.90
N TRP A 279 -10.48 -21.98 -2.78
CA TRP A 279 -10.58 -20.57 -2.44
C TRP A 279 -9.22 -19.90 -2.36
N GLU A 280 -9.18 -18.69 -2.83
CA GLU A 280 -8.00 -17.85 -2.67
C GLU A 280 -7.80 -17.55 -1.20
N PHE A 281 -6.60 -17.81 -0.68
CA PHE A 281 -6.21 -17.36 0.63
C PHE A 281 -4.74 -16.95 0.68
N GLN A 282 -4.44 -16.00 1.53
CA GLN A 282 -3.10 -15.47 1.76
C GLN A 282 -2.68 -15.66 3.21
N ILE A 283 -1.38 -15.66 3.42
CA ILE A 283 -0.76 -15.91 4.73
C ILE A 283 -0.04 -14.64 5.16
N PHE A 284 -0.39 -14.12 6.34
CA PHE A 284 0.22 -12.93 6.93
C PHE A 284 0.80 -13.30 8.29
N ILE A 285 2.13 -13.41 8.38
CA ILE A 285 2.80 -13.78 9.63
C ILE A 285 3.05 -12.52 10.45
N HIS A 286 2.68 -12.57 11.72
CA HIS A 286 2.93 -11.50 12.68
C HIS A 286 4.45 -11.22 12.80
N PRO A 287 4.91 -9.96 12.94
CA PRO A 287 6.32 -9.62 13.01
C PRO A 287 7.13 -10.36 14.09
N THR A 288 6.48 -10.77 15.19
CA THR A 288 7.11 -11.60 16.23
C THR A 288 7.25 -13.09 15.84
N GLY A 289 6.60 -13.53 14.75
CA GLY A 289 6.55 -14.93 14.34
C GLY A 289 5.58 -15.81 15.16
N LYS A 290 4.97 -15.31 16.22
CA LYS A 290 4.18 -16.09 17.17
C LYS A 290 2.83 -16.56 16.65
N TYR A 291 2.29 -15.90 15.63
CA TYR A 291 1.04 -16.29 14.99
C TYR A 291 0.96 -15.78 13.54
N ALA A 292 0.01 -16.30 12.79
CA ALA A 292 -0.29 -15.86 11.44
C ALA A 292 -1.80 -15.71 11.22
N TYR A 293 -2.18 -14.76 10.36
CA TYR A 293 -3.53 -14.69 9.83
C TYR A 293 -3.59 -15.31 8.43
N PHE A 294 -4.67 -16.03 8.17
CA PHE A 294 -4.98 -16.63 6.88
C PHE A 294 -6.24 -15.94 6.34
N GLY A 295 -6.05 -15.07 5.36
CA GLY A 295 -7.16 -14.35 4.72
C GLY A 295 -7.84 -15.24 3.68
N VAL A 296 -9.04 -15.73 3.98
CA VAL A 296 -9.85 -16.55 3.05
C VAL A 296 -10.73 -15.60 2.25
N ILE A 297 -10.20 -15.11 1.13
CA ILE A 297 -10.69 -13.96 0.38
C ILE A 297 -12.13 -14.13 -0.06
N ASN A 298 -12.42 -15.22 -0.79
CA ASN A 298 -13.75 -15.46 -1.39
C ASN A 298 -14.82 -15.89 -0.37
N ASN A 299 -14.44 -16.18 0.88
CA ASN A 299 -15.33 -16.54 1.97
C ASN A 299 -15.39 -15.50 3.08
N HIS A 300 -14.73 -14.35 2.88
CA HIS A 300 -14.95 -13.11 3.63
C HIS A 300 -14.54 -13.14 5.11
N TYR A 301 -13.47 -13.90 5.48
CA TYR A 301 -13.01 -13.99 6.87
C TYR A 301 -11.49 -14.20 6.97
N PHE A 302 -10.97 -13.96 8.16
CA PHE A 302 -9.61 -14.34 8.53
C PHE A 302 -9.61 -15.42 9.60
N MET A 303 -8.71 -16.39 9.42
CA MET A 303 -8.36 -17.35 10.46
C MET A 303 -7.07 -16.92 11.16
N ARG A 304 -6.87 -17.34 12.40
CA ARG A 304 -5.61 -17.21 13.15
C ARG A 304 -5.04 -18.60 13.42
N SER A 305 -3.72 -18.72 13.26
CA SER A 305 -2.96 -19.90 13.67
C SER A 305 -1.81 -19.44 14.54
N ASP A 306 -1.68 -20.01 15.72
CA ASP A 306 -0.57 -19.73 16.62
C ASP A 306 0.63 -20.61 16.24
N TYR A 307 1.86 -20.12 16.52
CA TYR A 307 3.10 -20.84 16.26
C TYR A 307 3.49 -21.70 17.45
N ASP A 308 3.69 -22.99 17.22
CA ASP A 308 4.17 -23.94 18.22
C ASP A 308 5.73 -23.90 18.26
N GLU A 309 6.29 -23.27 19.27
CA GLU A 309 7.74 -23.09 19.43
C GLU A 309 8.50 -24.42 19.63
N ILE A 310 7.81 -25.47 20.10
CA ILE A 310 8.42 -26.80 20.30
C ILE A 310 8.49 -27.54 18.95
N LYS A 311 7.38 -27.57 18.23
CA LYS A 311 7.32 -28.21 16.90
C LYS A 311 7.91 -27.35 15.80
N LYS A 312 8.10 -26.04 16.05
CA LYS A 312 8.54 -25.02 15.10
C LYS A 312 7.64 -24.96 13.86
N GLU A 313 6.35 -24.82 14.08
CA GLU A 313 5.35 -24.76 13.01
C GLU A 313 4.05 -24.11 13.46
N PHE A 314 3.30 -23.57 12.51
CA PHE A 314 1.93 -23.12 12.77
C PHE A 314 1.00 -24.31 12.99
N ILE A 315 0.11 -24.19 13.99
CA ILE A 315 -0.89 -25.22 14.32
C ILE A 315 -2.18 -25.00 13.49
N THR A 316 -3.12 -25.92 13.60
CA THR A 316 -4.42 -25.81 12.92
C THR A 316 -5.11 -24.48 13.25
N PRO A 317 -5.48 -23.66 12.24
CA PRO A 317 -6.07 -22.36 12.47
C PRO A 317 -7.55 -22.45 12.92
N TYR A 318 -8.01 -21.38 13.55
CA TYR A 318 -9.41 -21.16 13.94
C TYR A 318 -9.95 -19.86 13.34
N ASN A 319 -11.26 -19.74 13.18
CA ASN A 319 -11.88 -18.52 12.69
C ASN A 319 -11.66 -17.39 13.70
N PHE A 320 -11.08 -16.30 13.25
CA PHE A 320 -10.71 -15.19 14.11
C PHE A 320 -11.66 -14.00 13.93
N VAL A 321 -11.74 -13.44 12.73
CA VAL A 321 -12.63 -12.32 12.42
C VAL A 321 -13.34 -12.52 11.08
N GLY A 322 -14.56 -12.03 10.98
CA GLY A 322 -15.41 -12.15 9.79
C GLY A 322 -16.35 -13.35 9.81
N GLY A 323 -17.54 -13.17 9.27
CA GLY A 323 -18.54 -14.24 9.19
C GLY A 323 -18.21 -15.24 8.07
N TYR A 324 -18.07 -16.51 8.40
CA TYR A 324 -17.85 -17.59 7.45
C TYR A 324 -18.91 -17.62 6.35
N LYS A 325 -18.50 -17.41 5.09
CA LYS A 325 -19.38 -17.31 3.91
C LYS A 325 -20.45 -16.21 4.00
N GLN A 326 -20.20 -15.18 4.80
CA GLN A 326 -21.13 -14.07 5.01
C GLN A 326 -20.48 -12.76 4.60
N SER A 327 -20.62 -12.41 3.33
CA SER A 327 -20.19 -11.09 2.85
C SER A 327 -21.04 -9.97 3.45
N GLY A 328 -20.47 -8.79 3.57
CA GLY A 328 -21.16 -7.60 4.02
C GLY A 328 -20.20 -6.53 4.49
N TYR A 329 -20.75 -5.46 5.07
CA TYR A 329 -20.00 -4.37 5.68
C TYR A 329 -20.54 -4.13 7.10
N LYS A 330 -19.74 -4.51 8.10
CA LYS A 330 -20.07 -4.29 9.51
C LYS A 330 -18.79 -4.23 10.32
N ASP A 331 -18.57 -3.12 11.00
CA ASP A 331 -17.56 -3.00 12.05
C ASP A 331 -18.12 -3.68 13.31
N ASP A 332 -17.38 -4.67 13.84
CA ASP A 332 -17.77 -5.44 15.02
C ASP A 332 -16.59 -6.26 15.55
N VAL A 333 -16.83 -7.12 16.53
CA VAL A 333 -15.83 -7.98 17.16
C VAL A 333 -15.91 -9.42 16.60
N GLY A 334 -14.75 -9.98 16.31
CA GLY A 334 -14.61 -11.39 15.94
C GLY A 334 -15.48 -11.77 14.73
N THR A 335 -16.18 -12.89 14.85
CA THR A 335 -17.01 -13.43 13.76
C THR A 335 -18.32 -12.66 13.52
N GLU A 336 -18.65 -11.67 14.32
CA GLU A 336 -19.77 -10.76 14.09
C GLU A 336 -19.48 -9.66 13.08
N ALA A 337 -18.20 -9.37 12.82
CA ALA A 337 -17.79 -8.47 11.76
C ALA A 337 -18.18 -9.03 10.37
N ARG A 338 -18.41 -8.14 9.40
CA ARG A 338 -18.65 -8.51 8.01
C ARG A 338 -17.67 -7.80 7.10
N MET A 339 -17.10 -8.58 6.18
CA MET A 339 -16.15 -8.15 5.17
C MET A 339 -16.63 -8.63 3.79
N ASN A 340 -16.04 -8.09 2.73
CA ASN A 340 -16.38 -8.50 1.38
C ASN A 340 -15.12 -8.61 0.50
N ASN A 341 -14.58 -9.81 0.36
CA ASN A 341 -13.30 -10.11 -0.31
C ASN A 341 -12.12 -9.38 0.34
N PRO A 342 -11.83 -9.62 1.64
CA PRO A 342 -10.66 -9.05 2.29
C PRO A 342 -9.39 -9.60 1.61
N CYS A 343 -8.52 -8.69 1.16
CA CYS A 343 -7.32 -9.05 0.43
C CYS A 343 -6.04 -8.79 1.26
N GLN A 344 -5.01 -8.23 0.63
CA GLN A 344 -3.72 -8.02 1.28
C GLN A 344 -3.83 -7.15 2.52
N GLY A 345 -3.05 -7.51 3.54
CA GLY A 345 -2.92 -6.74 4.77
C GLY A 345 -1.49 -6.71 5.30
N VAL A 346 -1.28 -5.87 6.28
CA VAL A 346 0.01 -5.62 6.93
C VAL A 346 -0.17 -5.36 8.43
N PHE A 347 0.74 -5.90 9.23
CA PHE A 347 0.82 -5.58 10.65
C PHE A 347 1.58 -4.25 10.84
N VAL A 348 0.99 -3.35 11.62
CA VAL A 348 1.56 -2.05 11.94
C VAL A 348 1.64 -1.91 13.45
N LYS A 349 2.82 -1.57 13.96
CA LYS A 349 3.04 -1.37 15.39
C LYS A 349 2.15 -0.23 15.89
N ASN A 350 1.42 -0.48 16.96
CA ASN A 350 0.61 0.52 17.62
C ASN A 350 1.28 0.94 18.95
N PRO A 351 1.74 2.20 19.08
CA PRO A 351 2.46 2.66 20.25
C PRO A 351 1.60 2.71 21.54
N ASP A 352 0.27 2.67 21.40
CA ASP A 352 -0.64 2.67 22.54
C ASP A 352 -0.73 1.30 23.25
N TYR A 353 -0.22 0.25 22.62
CA TYR A 353 -0.19 -1.09 23.21
C TYR A 353 1.07 -1.31 24.03
N THR A 354 0.92 -2.10 25.09
CA THR A 354 2.05 -2.56 25.93
C THR A 354 2.11 -4.08 25.90
N GLY A 355 3.28 -4.64 25.55
CA GLY A 355 3.50 -6.09 25.54
C GLY A 355 3.86 -6.63 24.15
N GLU A 356 3.71 -7.94 23.96
CA GLU A 356 4.17 -8.63 22.76
C GLU A 356 3.23 -8.49 21.56
N GLU A 357 1.94 -8.25 21.79
CA GLU A 357 0.92 -8.05 20.75
C GLU A 357 0.71 -6.54 20.51
N GLU A 358 1.77 -5.85 20.10
CA GLU A 358 1.78 -4.38 19.92
C GLU A 358 1.37 -3.95 18.51
N TYR A 359 0.65 -4.78 17.74
CA TYR A 359 0.36 -4.54 16.33
C TYR A 359 -1.13 -4.62 16.02
N ASP A 360 -1.62 -3.61 15.34
CA ASP A 360 -2.88 -3.71 14.60
C ASP A 360 -2.62 -4.36 13.22
N PHE A 361 -3.60 -5.09 12.70
CA PHE A 361 -3.55 -5.61 11.35
C PHE A 361 -4.45 -4.78 10.44
N TYR A 362 -3.86 -4.08 9.48
CA TYR A 362 -4.58 -3.33 8.46
C TYR A 362 -4.74 -4.17 7.20
N PHE A 363 -5.89 -4.12 6.56
CA PHE A 363 -6.16 -4.87 5.34
C PHE A 363 -7.10 -4.12 4.41
N VAL A 364 -7.03 -4.44 3.11
CA VAL A 364 -7.98 -3.93 2.13
C VAL A 364 -9.20 -4.82 2.08
N ASP A 365 -10.37 -4.23 2.27
CA ASP A 365 -11.68 -4.88 2.15
C ASP A 365 -12.26 -4.53 0.78
N ARG A 366 -11.88 -5.35 -0.21
CA ARG A 366 -11.89 -5.06 -1.63
C ARG A 366 -13.24 -4.55 -2.13
N LEU A 367 -14.29 -5.36 -1.97
CA LEU A 367 -15.63 -5.04 -2.44
C LEU A 367 -16.45 -4.17 -1.47
N ASN A 368 -15.84 -3.76 -0.37
CA ASN A 368 -16.31 -2.71 0.51
C ASN A 368 -15.58 -1.38 0.27
N PHE A 369 -14.64 -1.33 -0.68
CA PHE A 369 -13.97 -0.12 -1.15
C PHE A 369 -13.29 0.67 -0.02
N CYS A 370 -12.63 -0.02 0.92
CA CYS A 370 -12.04 0.61 2.09
C CYS A 370 -10.83 -0.16 2.63
N VAL A 371 -10.05 0.52 3.44
CA VAL A 371 -9.03 -0.07 4.30
C VAL A 371 -9.62 -0.24 5.69
N ARG A 372 -9.48 -1.42 6.27
CA ARG A 372 -9.96 -1.73 7.61
C ARG A 372 -8.82 -2.14 8.53
N LYS A 373 -9.08 -2.12 9.83
CA LYS A 373 -8.15 -2.44 10.89
C LYS A 373 -8.73 -3.53 11.78
N VAL A 374 -7.88 -4.45 12.23
CA VAL A 374 -8.19 -5.48 13.24
C VAL A 374 -7.22 -5.33 14.40
N THR A 375 -7.74 -5.21 15.63
CA THR A 375 -6.89 -5.23 16.84
C THR A 375 -6.51 -6.67 17.22
N PRO A 376 -5.52 -6.87 18.10
CA PRO A 376 -5.17 -8.20 18.61
C PRO A 376 -6.35 -8.97 19.21
N GLU A 377 -7.34 -8.27 19.80
CA GLU A 377 -8.55 -8.83 20.38
C GLU A 377 -9.62 -9.17 19.35
N GLY A 378 -9.40 -8.82 18.07
CA GLY A 378 -10.34 -9.10 16.99
C GLY A 378 -11.41 -8.03 16.79
N ILE A 379 -11.18 -6.79 17.23
CA ILE A 379 -12.08 -5.67 16.94
C ILE A 379 -11.79 -5.19 15.52
N VAL A 380 -12.79 -5.27 14.64
CA VAL A 380 -12.72 -4.81 13.25
C VAL A 380 -13.35 -3.44 13.15
N SER A 381 -12.62 -2.49 12.56
CA SER A 381 -13.08 -1.12 12.30
C SER A 381 -12.65 -0.63 10.94
N THR A 382 -13.40 0.31 10.35
CA THR A 382 -13.04 0.95 9.09
C THR A 382 -12.05 2.08 9.33
N TYR A 383 -10.88 2.02 8.67
CA TYR A 383 -9.81 2.98 8.83
C TYR A 383 -9.88 4.10 7.78
N ALA A 384 -9.92 3.76 6.49
CA ALA A 384 -9.98 4.74 5.41
C ALA A 384 -10.94 4.30 4.29
N GLY A 385 -11.53 5.26 3.60
CA GLY A 385 -12.66 5.03 2.68
C GLY A 385 -13.99 5.02 3.40
N ARG A 386 -15.10 5.19 2.68
CA ARG A 386 -16.43 5.25 3.28
C ARG A 386 -17.01 3.87 3.61
N GLY A 387 -16.54 2.84 2.93
CA GLY A 387 -17.08 1.49 3.04
C GLY A 387 -18.40 1.31 2.28
N ALA A 388 -18.84 0.08 2.13
CA ALA A 388 -20.08 -0.28 1.45
C ALA A 388 -21.28 -0.12 2.40
N SER A 389 -21.60 1.11 2.80
CA SER A 389 -22.80 1.41 3.59
C SER A 389 -23.92 1.85 2.68
N THR A 390 -25.10 1.22 2.77
CA THR A 390 -26.32 1.64 2.07
C THR A 390 -26.93 2.92 2.65
N SER A 391 -26.41 3.40 3.79
CA SER A 391 -26.90 4.58 4.48
C SER A 391 -26.26 5.89 4.04
N LEU A 392 -25.31 5.87 3.09
CA LEU A 392 -24.73 7.09 2.54
C LEU A 392 -25.77 7.82 1.67
N ALA A 393 -26.03 9.07 2.01
CA ALA A 393 -27.06 9.89 1.34
C ALA A 393 -26.76 10.13 -0.15
N ASP A 394 -25.50 10.13 -0.56
CA ASP A 394 -25.05 10.32 -1.94
C ASP A 394 -25.04 9.03 -2.76
N GLY A 395 -25.29 7.87 -2.16
CA GLY A 395 -25.33 6.56 -2.82
C GLY A 395 -23.98 6.05 -3.35
N ASN A 396 -22.94 6.87 -3.37
CA ASN A 396 -21.62 6.51 -3.87
C ASN A 396 -20.74 5.98 -2.73
N GLN A 397 -20.52 4.69 -2.74
CA GLN A 397 -19.66 3.98 -1.77
C GLN A 397 -18.20 3.95 -2.24
N TRP A 398 -17.98 4.03 -3.54
CA TRP A 398 -16.70 3.97 -4.21
C TRP A 398 -16.42 5.25 -5.02
N GLY A 399 -15.15 5.51 -5.28
CA GLY A 399 -14.68 6.68 -6.03
C GLY A 399 -13.16 6.76 -6.03
N THR A 400 -12.65 7.93 -6.40
CA THR A 400 -11.21 8.20 -6.46
C THR A 400 -10.83 9.47 -5.71
N ASP A 401 -11.70 9.95 -4.83
CA ASP A 401 -11.51 11.20 -4.12
C ASP A 401 -10.40 11.05 -3.08
N ASP A 402 -9.48 12.01 -3.08
CA ASP A 402 -8.46 12.20 -2.05
C ASP A 402 -8.99 13.10 -0.95
N GLY A 403 -8.45 13.01 0.25
CA GLY A 403 -8.79 13.87 1.39
C GLY A 403 -8.95 13.11 2.70
N ASP A 404 -9.78 13.64 3.60
CA ASP A 404 -10.04 13.04 4.91
C ASP A 404 -10.37 11.55 4.81
N LEU A 405 -9.82 10.76 5.74
CA LEU A 405 -9.87 9.29 5.71
C LEU A 405 -11.30 8.74 5.56
N ARG A 406 -12.27 9.34 6.26
CA ARG A 406 -13.63 8.80 6.39
C ARG A 406 -14.70 9.67 5.73
N GLU A 407 -14.49 10.98 5.70
CA GLU A 407 -15.50 11.91 5.22
C GLU A 407 -15.43 12.13 3.71
N VAL A 408 -14.21 12.19 3.16
CA VAL A 408 -13.96 12.56 1.76
C VAL A 408 -13.42 11.39 0.94
N ALA A 409 -12.38 10.74 1.41
CA ALA A 409 -11.67 9.73 0.65
C ALA A 409 -12.56 8.56 0.19
N ARG A 410 -12.36 8.16 -1.05
CA ARG A 410 -12.99 6.98 -1.65
C ARG A 410 -11.96 6.16 -2.41
N PHE A 411 -12.23 4.87 -2.46
CA PHE A 411 -11.48 3.90 -3.27
C PHE A 411 -12.44 3.23 -4.27
N ARG A 412 -11.89 2.73 -5.40
CA ARG A 412 -12.72 2.05 -6.40
C ARG A 412 -12.71 0.54 -6.28
N ASP A 413 -11.55 -0.07 -6.09
CA ASP A 413 -11.40 -1.51 -5.89
C ASP A 413 -9.96 -1.79 -5.41
N VAL A 414 -9.81 -1.90 -4.11
CA VAL A 414 -8.49 -2.01 -3.47
C VAL A 414 -8.02 -3.46 -3.38
N SER A 415 -6.77 -3.73 -3.73
CA SER A 415 -6.24 -5.11 -3.75
C SER A 415 -4.91 -5.29 -3.03
N GLY A 416 -4.04 -4.30 -3.04
CA GLY A 416 -2.72 -4.32 -2.41
C GLY A 416 -2.59 -3.31 -1.28
N LEU A 417 -1.86 -3.68 -0.21
CA LEU A 417 -1.58 -2.81 0.92
C LEU A 417 -0.22 -3.15 1.53
N VAL A 418 0.61 -2.13 1.71
CA VAL A 418 1.85 -2.21 2.50
C VAL A 418 2.02 -0.93 3.33
N TYR A 419 2.91 -0.97 4.30
CA TYR A 419 3.21 0.14 5.19
C TYR A 419 4.73 0.38 5.26
N ASP A 420 5.14 1.63 5.11
CA ASP A 420 6.49 2.10 5.39
C ASP A 420 6.51 2.65 6.80
N ASP A 421 7.12 1.90 7.71
CA ASP A 421 7.24 2.23 9.13
C ASP A 421 8.13 3.44 9.42
N ALA A 422 9.11 3.69 8.56
CA ALA A 422 10.03 4.84 8.71
C ALA A 422 9.38 6.17 8.27
N LYS A 423 8.50 6.13 7.28
CA LYS A 423 7.79 7.29 6.74
C LYS A 423 6.36 7.42 7.30
N GLU A 424 5.86 6.39 7.99
CA GLU A 424 4.47 6.28 8.47
C GLU A 424 3.43 6.41 7.34
N ILE A 425 3.71 5.78 6.17
CA ILE A 425 2.88 5.85 4.98
C ILE A 425 2.36 4.47 4.60
N PHE A 426 1.04 4.34 4.45
CA PHE A 426 0.46 3.20 3.72
C PHE A 426 0.47 3.48 2.22
N TYR A 427 0.79 2.46 1.44
CA TYR A 427 0.63 2.43 0.00
C TYR A 427 -0.46 1.42 -0.36
N VAL A 428 -1.45 1.89 -1.11
CA VAL A 428 -2.66 1.14 -1.46
C VAL A 428 -2.77 1.05 -2.97
N HIS A 429 -2.86 -0.17 -3.51
CA HIS A 429 -3.19 -0.35 -4.92
C HIS A 429 -4.71 -0.30 -5.12
N ASP A 430 -5.18 0.74 -5.81
CA ASP A 430 -6.57 0.90 -6.26
C ASP A 430 -6.64 0.46 -7.73
N GLN A 431 -7.02 -0.80 -7.96
CA GLN A 431 -6.89 -1.45 -9.25
C GLN A 431 -7.77 -0.84 -10.34
N VAL A 432 -9.04 -0.53 -10.05
CA VAL A 432 -9.94 0.07 -11.04
C VAL A 432 -9.64 1.56 -11.24
N GLY A 433 -9.02 2.20 -10.25
CA GLY A 433 -8.43 3.54 -10.38
C GLY A 433 -7.13 3.54 -11.18
N HIS A 434 -6.48 2.37 -11.36
CA HIS A 434 -5.15 2.21 -11.93
C HIS A 434 -4.08 3.08 -11.22
N THR A 435 -4.20 3.20 -9.89
CA THR A 435 -3.38 4.12 -9.10
C THR A 435 -2.74 3.44 -7.90
N ILE A 436 -1.64 4.03 -7.46
CA ILE A 436 -1.17 3.85 -6.08
C ILE A 436 -1.62 5.04 -5.27
N ARG A 437 -2.41 4.75 -4.23
CA ARG A 437 -2.87 5.73 -3.26
C ARG A 437 -1.98 5.67 -2.01
N THR A 438 -1.89 6.77 -1.30
CA THR A 438 -1.19 6.86 -0.01
C THR A 438 -2.17 7.20 1.10
N ILE A 439 -1.89 6.71 2.31
CA ILE A 439 -2.52 7.20 3.54
C ILE A 439 -1.39 7.68 4.43
N SER A 440 -1.33 8.97 4.67
CA SER A 440 -0.24 9.61 5.40
C SER A 440 -0.70 10.90 6.07
N MET A 441 0.12 11.43 6.96
CA MET A 441 -0.09 12.78 7.49
C MET A 441 -0.03 13.82 6.36
N GLU A 442 -0.89 14.80 6.38
CA GLU A 442 -0.89 15.94 5.43
C GLU A 442 0.49 16.55 5.33
N GLN A 443 0.96 16.73 4.09
CA GLN A 443 2.23 17.42 3.80
C GLN A 443 1.96 18.89 3.46
N GLU A 444 2.84 19.78 3.92
CA GLU A 444 2.86 21.16 3.43
C GLU A 444 3.32 21.16 1.98
N GLU A 445 2.54 21.77 1.09
CA GLU A 445 3.01 22.01 -0.26
C GLU A 445 4.20 22.99 -0.18
N ASN A 446 5.40 22.50 -0.52
CA ASN A 446 6.55 23.34 -0.66
C ASN A 446 6.29 24.34 -1.81
N THR A 447 5.99 25.57 -1.48
CA THR A 447 5.97 26.70 -2.43
C THR A 447 7.41 27.15 -2.83
N ALA A 448 8.41 26.27 -2.69
CA ALA A 448 9.76 26.51 -3.15
C ALA A 448 9.88 26.12 -4.63
N GLY A 449 9.48 27.01 -5.53
CA GLY A 449 9.56 26.76 -6.96
C GLY A 449 9.32 27.96 -7.85
N ASP A 450 9.75 29.18 -7.43
CA ASP A 450 9.75 30.34 -8.33
C ASP A 450 10.91 31.35 -8.06
N GLU A 451 11.99 30.87 -7.47
CA GLU A 451 13.23 31.68 -7.39
C GLU A 451 14.37 30.91 -8.03
N ASN A 452 14.40 30.86 -9.37
CA ASN A 452 15.60 30.71 -10.20
C ASN A 452 15.22 30.60 -11.67
N MET A 453 14.66 31.66 -12.24
CA MET A 453 14.84 31.95 -13.65
C MET A 453 16.16 32.74 -13.75
N PRO A 454 17.18 32.30 -14.50
CA PRO A 454 18.32 33.11 -14.79
C PRO A 454 17.88 34.33 -15.60
N GLU A 455 18.22 35.50 -15.15
CA GLU A 455 18.08 36.73 -15.94
C GLU A 455 18.83 36.54 -17.28
N ASP A 456 18.08 36.61 -18.37
CA ASP A 456 18.62 36.59 -19.73
C ASP A 456 19.36 37.92 -19.97
N GLU A 457 20.69 37.90 -19.79
CA GLU A 457 21.57 38.99 -20.23
C GLU A 457 21.58 39.01 -21.77
N SER A 458 20.62 39.69 -22.35
CA SER A 458 20.70 40.10 -23.74
C SER A 458 21.67 41.29 -23.86
N THR A 459 22.96 41.01 -24.01
CA THR A 459 23.91 41.98 -24.53
C THR A 459 23.63 42.23 -26.01
N VAL A 460 23.07 43.39 -26.28
CA VAL A 460 23.05 43.98 -27.59
C VAL A 460 24.47 44.49 -27.89
N GLU A 461 25.23 43.81 -28.69
CA GLU A 461 26.39 44.42 -29.39
C GLU A 461 25.92 45.02 -30.71
N SER A 462 25.94 46.36 -30.74
CA SER A 462 25.97 47.15 -31.97
C SER A 462 27.39 47.12 -32.52
N ASN A 463 27.61 46.71 -33.73
CA ASN A 463 28.78 47.09 -34.51
C ASN A 463 28.44 47.43 -35.96
N GLU A 464 29.06 48.48 -36.34
CA GLU A 464 29.16 49.19 -37.63
C GLU A 464 29.19 48.34 -38.90
#